data_ea94843f49f32fc7761aab1dcbd48fec
#
_entry.id   ea94843f49f32fc7761aab1dcbd48fec
#
_cell.length_a   1.000
_cell.length_b   1.000
_cell.length_c   1.000
_cell.angle_alpha   90.00
_cell.angle_beta   90.00
_cell.angle_gamma   90.00
#
_symmetry.space_group_name_H-M   'P 1'
#
loop_
_entity.id
_entity.type
_entity.pdbx_description
1 polymer ?
#
loop_
_entity_poly.entity_id
_entity_poly.type
_entity_poly.pdbx_seq_one_letter_code
_entity_poly.pdbx_strand_id
1 'polypeptide(L)'
;MSKRLLGRPMRQLIVLGLAVALAVLAPTAALATPPDTFRIPHEDTFIDEGASAACGFDIVFEVSGIQTIQVLYDADGNPIRVQIHNNIEGTVSANGITLREIEHGQTFIDLVEGTDTDIGLLFRVFLPGGGTVIADVGRLVFDAEGNVSFEAGPHQALHGDFAALCAALS
;
A
#
# COMPACT_ATOMS: atom_id res chain seq x y z
N MET A 1 -27.57 -76.84 18.04
CA MET A 1 -27.36 -75.38 18.35
C MET A 1 -26.02 -74.97 17.78
N SER A 2 -26.00 -74.34 16.62
CA SER A 2 -24.77 -73.94 15.92
C SER A 2 -24.71 -72.38 15.89
N LYS A 3 -23.82 -71.79 16.67
CA LYS A 3 -23.53 -70.37 16.61
C LYS A 3 -22.49 -70.12 15.51
N ARG A 4 -22.93 -69.51 14.41
CA ARG A 4 -22.03 -69.04 13.35
C ARG A 4 -21.27 -67.81 13.82
N LEU A 5 -19.97 -67.93 13.93
CA LEU A 5 -19.03 -66.85 14.06
C LEU A 5 -18.93 -66.10 12.72
N LEU A 6 -19.61 -64.94 12.62
CA LEU A 6 -19.39 -64.03 11.50
C LEU A 6 -18.08 -63.29 11.76
N GLY A 7 -17.19 -63.47 10.81
CA GLY A 7 -15.78 -63.31 10.95
C GLY A 7 -15.25 -61.88 11.09
N ARG A 8 -14.24 -61.80 11.92
CA ARG A 8 -13.31 -60.70 12.11
C ARG A 8 -12.71 -60.06 10.83
N PRO A 9 -12.54 -60.79 9.66
CA PRO A 9 -11.87 -60.16 8.51
C PRO A 9 -12.70 -59.08 7.82
N MET A 10 -14.06 -59.16 7.87
CA MET A 10 -14.90 -58.19 7.19
C MET A 10 -14.90 -56.81 7.83
N ARG A 11 -14.74 -56.73 9.17
CA ARG A 11 -14.59 -55.48 9.89
C ARG A 11 -13.25 -54.75 9.62
N GLN A 12 -12.17 -55.53 9.42
CA GLN A 12 -10.86 -54.96 9.12
C GLN A 12 -10.79 -54.35 7.71
N LEU A 13 -11.46 -54.96 6.73
CA LEU A 13 -11.52 -54.46 5.37
C LEU A 13 -12.33 -53.16 5.26
N ILE A 14 -13.39 -53.00 6.05
CA ILE A 14 -14.19 -51.77 6.08
C ILE A 14 -13.41 -50.62 6.72
N VAL A 15 -12.64 -50.88 7.76
CA VAL A 15 -11.82 -49.86 8.43
C VAL A 15 -10.64 -49.42 7.54
N LEU A 16 -10.03 -50.35 6.79
CA LEU A 16 -8.96 -49.99 5.86
C LEU A 16 -9.49 -49.18 4.65
N GLY A 17 -10.67 -49.53 4.12
CA GLY A 17 -11.31 -48.79 3.04
C GLY A 17 -11.68 -47.35 3.44
N LEU A 18 -12.13 -47.11 4.68
CA LEU A 18 -12.48 -45.81 5.17
C LEU A 18 -11.26 -44.93 5.40
N ALA A 19 -10.14 -45.49 5.87
CA ALA A 19 -8.90 -44.77 6.09
C ALA A 19 -8.26 -44.29 4.77
N VAL A 20 -8.33 -45.10 3.71
CA VAL A 20 -7.83 -44.73 2.38
C VAL A 20 -8.71 -43.67 1.72
N ALA A 21 -10.03 -43.72 1.91
CA ALA A 21 -10.95 -42.72 1.36
C ALA A 21 -10.78 -41.35 2.02
N LEU A 22 -10.45 -41.29 3.31
CA LEU A 22 -10.17 -40.03 4.02
C LEU A 22 -8.82 -39.41 3.63
N ALA A 23 -7.84 -40.19 3.24
CA ALA A 23 -6.53 -39.69 2.78
C ALA A 23 -6.60 -38.98 1.41
N VAL A 24 -7.55 -39.39 0.55
CA VAL A 24 -7.73 -38.76 -0.78
C VAL A 24 -8.49 -37.44 -0.72
N LEU A 25 -9.20 -37.16 0.39
CA LEU A 25 -9.95 -35.92 0.62
C LEU A 25 -9.17 -34.88 1.44
N ALA A 26 -7.89 -35.09 1.74
CA ALA A 26 -7.06 -34.07 2.33
C ALA A 26 -6.98 -32.91 1.31
N PRO A 27 -7.49 -31.70 1.62
CA PRO A 27 -7.32 -30.57 0.72
C PRO A 27 -5.81 -30.38 0.57
N THR A 28 -5.33 -30.43 -0.67
CA THR A 28 -3.98 -29.96 -0.98
C THR A 28 -3.99 -28.50 -0.55
N ALA A 29 -3.29 -28.21 0.56
CA ALA A 29 -3.09 -26.81 0.95
C ALA A 29 -2.41 -26.14 -0.24
N ALA A 30 -3.14 -25.29 -0.94
CA ALA A 30 -2.56 -24.42 -1.94
C ALA A 30 -1.50 -23.60 -1.22
N LEU A 31 -0.23 -23.87 -1.49
CA LEU A 31 0.86 -23.05 -0.97
C LEU A 31 0.72 -21.69 -1.64
N ALA A 32 0.34 -20.69 -0.87
CA ALA A 32 0.30 -19.32 -1.36
C ALA A 32 1.68 -18.97 -1.93
N THR A 33 1.71 -18.40 -3.11
CA THR A 33 2.95 -17.91 -3.73
C THR A 33 3.52 -16.82 -2.81
N PRO A 34 4.79 -16.92 -2.37
CA PRO A 34 5.40 -15.89 -1.55
C PRO A 34 5.39 -14.55 -2.28
N PRO A 35 5.19 -13.42 -1.59
CA PRO A 35 5.25 -12.12 -2.22
C PRO A 35 6.67 -11.80 -2.70
N ASP A 36 6.79 -11.20 -3.88
CA ASP A 36 8.03 -10.59 -4.32
C ASP A 36 8.24 -9.26 -3.60
N THR A 37 9.46 -9.01 -3.16
CA THR A 37 9.80 -7.77 -2.45
C THR A 37 10.99 -7.11 -3.09
N PHE A 38 10.83 -5.83 -3.42
CA PHE A 38 11.85 -4.98 -4.05
C PHE A 38 12.12 -3.77 -3.15
N ARG A 39 13.39 -3.37 -3.05
CA ARG A 39 13.79 -2.10 -2.44
C ARG A 39 14.43 -1.24 -3.52
N ILE A 40 13.80 -0.14 -3.85
CA ILE A 40 14.17 0.72 -4.97
C ILE A 40 14.57 2.08 -4.42
N PRO A 41 15.76 2.59 -4.73
CA PRO A 41 16.08 4.00 -4.51
C PRO A 41 15.10 4.86 -5.30
N HIS A 42 14.61 5.92 -4.66
CA HIS A 42 13.75 6.92 -5.28
C HIS A 42 14.47 8.26 -5.18
N GLU A 43 14.68 8.89 -6.31
CA GLU A 43 15.21 10.25 -6.41
C GLU A 43 14.43 10.96 -7.51
N ASP A 44 13.84 12.11 -7.18
CA ASP A 44 13.08 12.89 -8.14
C ASP A 44 13.23 14.40 -7.86
N THR A 45 13.11 15.18 -8.93
CA THR A 45 13.05 16.64 -8.89
C THR A 45 11.96 17.10 -9.84
N PHE A 46 10.94 17.74 -9.31
CA PHE A 46 9.79 18.19 -10.10
C PHE A 46 9.24 19.52 -9.61
N ILE A 47 8.50 20.20 -10.49
CA ILE A 47 7.69 21.37 -10.16
C ILE A 47 6.27 20.89 -9.87
N ASP A 48 5.75 21.23 -8.70
CA ASP A 48 4.34 20.98 -8.37
C ASP A 48 3.47 22.06 -9.06
N GLU A 49 2.76 21.64 -10.11
CA GLU A 49 1.93 22.54 -10.90
C GLU A 49 0.76 23.14 -10.09
N GLY A 50 0.16 22.36 -9.17
CA GLY A 50 -0.97 22.77 -8.35
C GLY A 50 -0.57 23.84 -7.33
N ALA A 51 0.48 23.56 -6.56
CA ALA A 51 1.03 24.51 -5.60
C ALA A 51 1.59 25.77 -6.29
N SER A 52 2.31 25.60 -7.40
CA SER A 52 2.86 26.71 -8.21
C SER A 52 1.76 27.64 -8.73
N ALA A 53 0.68 27.06 -9.26
CA ALA A 53 -0.46 27.83 -9.73
C ALA A 53 -1.16 28.60 -8.60
N ALA A 54 -1.29 27.98 -7.40
CA ALA A 54 -1.89 28.60 -6.24
C ALA A 54 -1.04 29.73 -5.69
N CYS A 55 0.30 29.60 -5.69
CA CYS A 55 1.22 30.58 -5.13
C CYS A 55 1.66 31.65 -6.14
N GLY A 56 1.53 31.43 -7.43
CA GLY A 56 1.94 32.35 -8.49
C GLY A 56 3.45 32.38 -8.77
N PHE A 57 4.19 31.37 -8.31
CA PHE A 57 5.61 31.14 -8.59
C PHE A 57 5.93 29.65 -8.57
N ASP A 58 7.02 29.26 -9.24
CA ASP A 58 7.42 27.84 -9.30
C ASP A 58 7.82 27.32 -7.93
N ILE A 59 7.24 26.18 -7.55
CA ILE A 59 7.59 25.45 -6.33
C ILE A 59 8.24 24.13 -6.76
N VAL A 60 9.52 23.97 -6.39
CA VAL A 60 10.35 22.83 -6.75
C VAL A 60 10.45 21.88 -5.57
N PHE A 61 10.16 20.61 -5.82
CA PHE A 61 10.42 19.49 -4.91
C PHE A 61 11.68 18.76 -5.35
N GLU A 62 12.55 18.47 -4.40
CA GLU A 62 13.70 17.57 -4.55
C GLU A 62 13.56 16.50 -3.48
N VAL A 63 13.28 15.26 -3.86
CA VAL A 63 12.98 14.17 -2.95
C VAL A 63 13.93 12.99 -3.17
N SER A 64 14.28 12.30 -2.08
CA SER A 64 15.10 11.10 -2.13
C SER A 64 14.77 10.14 -1.00
N GLY A 65 14.96 8.85 -1.24
CA GLY A 65 14.68 7.85 -0.22
C GLY A 65 14.65 6.43 -0.75
N ILE A 66 13.90 5.59 -0.06
CA ILE A 66 13.71 4.18 -0.41
C ILE A 66 12.23 3.87 -0.47
N GLN A 67 11.82 3.27 -1.57
CA GLN A 67 10.52 2.61 -1.69
C GLN A 67 10.72 1.11 -1.50
N THR A 68 9.87 0.49 -0.65
CA THR A 68 9.78 -0.97 -0.53
C THR A 68 8.48 -1.40 -1.18
N ILE A 69 8.58 -2.16 -2.26
CA ILE A 69 7.44 -2.62 -3.05
C ILE A 69 7.26 -4.12 -2.82
N GLN A 70 6.03 -4.54 -2.50
CA GLN A 70 5.65 -5.94 -2.38
C GLN A 70 4.55 -6.25 -3.38
N VAL A 71 4.73 -7.32 -4.16
CA VAL A 71 3.70 -7.85 -5.08
C VAL A 71 3.14 -9.12 -4.48
N LEU A 72 1.82 -9.14 -4.27
CA LEU A 72 1.09 -10.30 -3.73
C LEU A 72 0.37 -11.01 -4.88
N TYR A 73 0.32 -12.34 -4.79
CA TYR A 73 -0.22 -13.22 -5.83
C TYR A 73 -1.37 -14.05 -5.29
N ASP A 74 -2.28 -14.44 -6.19
CA ASP A 74 -3.29 -15.46 -5.92
C ASP A 74 -2.67 -16.89 -5.95
N ALA A 75 -3.52 -17.90 -5.76
CA ALA A 75 -3.10 -19.31 -5.79
C ALA A 75 -2.61 -19.80 -7.17
N ASP A 76 -2.99 -19.11 -8.24
CA ASP A 76 -2.62 -19.42 -9.62
C ASP A 76 -1.35 -18.66 -10.06
N GLY A 77 -0.81 -17.78 -9.20
CA GLY A 77 0.39 -17.00 -9.45
C GLY A 77 0.12 -15.68 -10.20
N ASN A 78 -1.12 -15.21 -10.27
CA ASN A 78 -1.42 -13.91 -10.84
C ASN A 78 -1.24 -12.82 -9.78
N PRO A 79 -0.65 -11.65 -10.10
CA PRO A 79 -0.55 -10.55 -9.18
C PRO A 79 -1.94 -9.97 -8.89
N ILE A 80 -2.28 -9.84 -7.60
CA ILE A 80 -3.59 -9.34 -7.16
C ILE A 80 -3.48 -8.03 -6.39
N ARG A 81 -2.33 -7.74 -5.79
CA ARG A 81 -2.11 -6.51 -5.02
C ARG A 81 -0.66 -6.09 -5.05
N VAL A 82 -0.43 -4.78 -5.09
CA VAL A 82 0.87 -4.16 -4.84
C VAL A 82 0.78 -3.34 -3.56
N GLN A 83 1.82 -3.43 -2.72
CA GLN A 83 1.99 -2.57 -1.53
C GLN A 83 3.29 -1.80 -1.71
N ILE A 84 3.23 -0.48 -1.50
CA ILE A 84 4.39 0.41 -1.59
C ILE A 84 4.55 1.09 -0.24
N HIS A 85 5.70 0.93 0.38
CA HIS A 85 6.07 1.68 1.58
C HIS A 85 7.06 2.77 1.18
N ASN A 86 6.67 4.00 1.37
CA ASN A 86 7.49 5.17 1.14
C ASN A 86 8.26 5.54 2.41
N ASN A 87 9.55 5.75 2.28
CA ASN A 87 10.42 6.35 3.27
C ASN A 87 11.30 7.37 2.55
N ILE A 88 10.71 8.54 2.31
CA ILE A 88 11.24 9.58 1.45
C ILE A 88 11.39 10.86 2.29
N GLU A 89 12.46 11.55 2.08
CA GLU A 89 12.74 12.88 2.64
C GLU A 89 13.15 13.81 1.50
N GLY A 90 12.92 15.08 1.67
CA GLY A 90 13.27 16.03 0.64
C GLY A 90 13.23 17.47 1.08
N THR A 91 13.20 18.32 0.07
CA THR A 91 13.06 19.75 0.21
C THR A 91 12.02 20.30 -0.75
N VAL A 92 11.39 21.39 -0.31
CA VAL A 92 10.50 22.21 -1.13
C VAL A 92 11.10 23.61 -1.19
N SER A 93 11.31 24.14 -2.36
CA SER A 93 12.00 25.40 -2.55
C SER A 93 11.31 26.34 -3.53
N ALA A 94 11.32 27.63 -3.22
CA ALA A 94 10.97 28.75 -4.10
C ALA A 94 11.60 30.04 -3.60
N ASN A 95 11.83 31.02 -4.47
CA ASN A 95 12.29 32.38 -4.13
C ASN A 95 13.57 32.43 -3.26
N GLY A 96 14.43 31.39 -3.35
CA GLY A 96 15.63 31.26 -2.52
C GLY A 96 15.39 30.72 -1.10
N ILE A 97 14.16 30.36 -0.75
CA ILE A 97 13.78 29.71 0.51
C ILE A 97 13.68 28.21 0.28
N THR A 98 14.20 27.41 1.22
CA THR A 98 14.13 25.95 1.19
C THR A 98 13.58 25.44 2.51
N LEU A 99 12.56 24.58 2.43
CA LEU A 99 11.89 23.95 3.56
C LEU A 99 12.11 22.43 3.49
N ARG A 100 12.12 21.76 4.65
CA ARG A 100 12.21 20.30 4.70
C ARG A 100 10.84 19.68 4.43
N GLU A 101 10.87 18.55 3.71
CA GLU A 101 9.71 17.71 3.42
C GLU A 101 9.99 16.27 3.87
N ILE A 102 8.93 15.53 4.25
CA ILE A 102 8.96 14.09 4.52
C ILE A 102 7.69 13.40 4.04
N GLU A 103 7.86 12.14 3.62
CA GLU A 103 6.81 11.24 3.17
C GLU A 103 7.04 9.84 3.78
N HIS A 104 6.14 9.41 4.68
CA HIS A 104 6.20 8.11 5.34
C HIS A 104 4.83 7.45 5.26
N GLY A 105 4.40 7.14 4.05
CA GLY A 105 3.11 6.57 3.75
C GLY A 105 3.20 5.15 3.20
N GLN A 106 2.01 4.58 2.98
CA GLN A 106 1.83 3.29 2.33
C GLN A 106 0.74 3.42 1.27
N THR A 107 1.00 2.88 0.09
CA THR A 107 0.02 2.73 -0.98
C THR A 107 -0.31 1.26 -1.17
N PHE A 108 -1.60 0.94 -1.25
CA PHE A 108 -2.12 -0.39 -1.55
C PHE A 108 -2.91 -0.30 -2.85
N ILE A 109 -2.41 -0.95 -3.91
CA ILE A 109 -3.05 -1.01 -5.21
C ILE A 109 -3.72 -2.37 -5.33
N ASP A 110 -5.04 -2.41 -5.44
CA ASP A 110 -5.80 -3.62 -5.74
C ASP A 110 -5.90 -3.80 -7.26
N LEU A 111 -5.16 -4.78 -7.78
CA LEU A 111 -5.09 -5.02 -9.22
C LEU A 111 -6.34 -5.70 -9.79
N VAL A 112 -7.20 -6.26 -8.93
CA VAL A 112 -8.45 -6.92 -9.34
C VAL A 112 -9.58 -5.91 -9.44
N GLU A 113 -9.69 -5.02 -8.45
CA GLU A 113 -10.74 -4.00 -8.39
C GLU A 113 -10.30 -2.68 -9.04
N GLY A 114 -9.00 -2.49 -9.30
CA GLY A 114 -8.44 -1.25 -9.85
C GLY A 114 -8.50 -0.08 -8.87
N THR A 115 -8.54 -0.35 -7.56
CA THR A 115 -8.64 0.68 -6.53
C THR A 115 -7.32 0.91 -5.84
N ASP A 116 -7.05 2.15 -5.43
CA ASP A 116 -5.86 2.53 -4.69
C ASP A 116 -6.23 3.03 -3.30
N THR A 117 -5.41 2.71 -2.30
CA THR A 117 -5.55 3.22 -0.95
C THR A 117 -4.21 3.75 -0.44
N ASP A 118 -4.15 5.03 -0.13
CA ASP A 118 -3.02 5.67 0.52
C ASP A 118 -3.28 5.84 2.01
N ILE A 119 -2.29 5.53 2.85
CA ILE A 119 -2.42 5.59 4.31
C ILE A 119 -1.14 6.17 4.93
N GLY A 120 -1.31 6.97 5.96
CA GLY A 120 -0.21 7.47 6.81
C GLY A 120 0.14 8.91 6.56
N LEU A 121 1.42 9.23 6.64
CA LEU A 121 1.95 10.54 6.31
C LEU A 121 2.28 10.55 4.82
N LEU A 122 1.33 11.02 4.02
CA LEU A 122 1.50 11.06 2.58
C LEU A 122 2.53 12.13 2.19
N PHE A 123 2.47 13.27 2.92
CA PHE A 123 3.42 14.34 2.68
C PHE A 123 3.32 15.40 3.81
N ARG A 124 4.45 16.00 4.19
CA ARG A 124 4.49 17.10 5.19
C ARG A 124 5.68 18.00 4.98
N VAL A 125 5.43 19.31 4.97
CA VAL A 125 6.46 20.34 4.89
C VAL A 125 6.59 21.06 6.24
N PHE A 126 7.81 21.39 6.63
CA PHE A 126 8.14 21.99 7.92
C PHE A 126 8.78 23.37 7.76
N LEU A 127 8.45 24.28 8.69
CA LEU A 127 9.22 25.49 8.91
C LEU A 127 10.60 25.18 9.53
N PRO A 128 11.60 26.01 9.32
CA PRO A 128 12.80 26.02 10.15
C PRO A 128 12.41 26.18 11.63
N GLY A 129 12.81 25.20 12.47
CA GLY A 129 12.44 25.18 13.89
C GLY A 129 11.23 24.30 14.24
N GLY A 130 10.58 23.65 13.26
CA GLY A 130 9.71 22.50 13.51
C GLY A 130 8.20 22.70 13.45
N GLY A 131 7.71 23.84 12.97
CA GLY A 131 6.27 24.01 12.69
C GLY A 131 5.88 23.32 11.38
N THR A 132 4.68 22.70 11.30
CA THR A 132 4.10 22.20 10.05
C THR A 132 3.52 23.35 9.23
N VAL A 133 3.88 23.39 7.95
CA VAL A 133 3.35 24.37 6.98
C VAL A 133 2.13 23.80 6.27
N ILE A 134 2.27 22.58 5.77
CA ILE A 134 1.22 21.85 5.05
C ILE A 134 1.40 20.36 5.33
N ALA A 135 0.32 19.61 5.36
CA ALA A 135 0.37 18.16 5.54
C ALA A 135 -0.83 17.47 4.90
N ASP A 136 -0.55 16.33 4.26
CA ASP A 136 -1.52 15.33 3.87
C ASP A 136 -1.27 14.09 4.71
N VAL A 137 -2.20 13.81 5.63
CA VAL A 137 -2.08 12.72 6.61
C VAL A 137 -3.40 12.03 6.78
N GLY A 138 -3.40 10.72 6.72
CA GLY A 138 -4.62 9.95 6.96
C GLY A 138 -4.81 8.82 5.98
N ARG A 139 -6.02 8.71 5.44
CA ARG A 139 -6.37 7.70 4.45
C ARG A 139 -7.14 8.32 3.29
N LEU A 140 -6.68 8.02 2.08
CA LEU A 140 -7.39 8.28 0.83
C LEU A 140 -7.70 6.94 0.15
N VAL A 141 -8.86 6.82 -0.47
CA VAL A 141 -9.20 5.70 -1.35
C VAL A 141 -9.65 6.26 -2.68
N PHE A 142 -9.03 5.77 -3.74
CA PHE A 142 -9.40 6.10 -5.12
C PHE A 142 -10.14 4.93 -5.75
N ASP A 143 -11.18 5.23 -6.52
CA ASP A 143 -11.87 4.24 -7.36
C ASP A 143 -11.05 3.92 -8.63
N ALA A 144 -11.56 2.99 -9.45
CA ALA A 144 -10.89 2.56 -10.67
C ALA A 144 -10.76 3.68 -11.72
N GLU A 145 -11.53 4.73 -11.61
CA GLU A 145 -11.48 5.92 -12.46
C GLU A 145 -10.53 7.01 -11.91
N GLY A 146 -9.92 6.77 -10.73
CA GLY A 146 -9.00 7.69 -10.07
C GLY A 146 -9.68 8.80 -9.26
N ASN A 147 -10.99 8.72 -9.01
CA ASN A 147 -11.68 9.69 -8.15
C ASN A 147 -11.55 9.29 -6.68
N VAL A 148 -11.48 10.28 -5.79
CA VAL A 148 -11.52 10.03 -4.35
C VAL A 148 -12.89 9.51 -3.94
N SER A 149 -12.96 8.25 -3.50
CA SER A 149 -14.16 7.57 -3.02
C SER A 149 -14.29 7.59 -1.50
N PHE A 150 -13.18 7.76 -0.79
CA PHE A 150 -13.13 7.89 0.67
C PHE A 150 -11.95 8.76 1.09
N GLU A 151 -12.18 9.59 2.10
CA GLU A 151 -11.18 10.45 2.71
C GLU A 151 -11.33 10.47 4.22
N ALA A 152 -10.22 10.41 4.95
CA ALA A 152 -10.16 10.58 6.40
C ALA A 152 -8.81 11.13 6.83
N GLY A 153 -8.83 12.26 7.53
CA GLY A 153 -7.67 13.01 7.97
C GLY A 153 -7.52 14.36 7.26
N PRO A 154 -6.52 15.17 7.62
CA PRO A 154 -6.25 16.41 6.92
C PRO A 154 -5.54 16.12 5.58
N HIS A 155 -6.10 16.63 4.49
CA HIS A 155 -5.55 16.52 3.14
C HIS A 155 -5.52 17.91 2.49
N GLN A 156 -4.64 18.79 3.00
CA GLN A 156 -4.57 20.18 2.60
C GLN A 156 -4.19 20.37 1.13
N ALA A 157 -3.21 19.61 0.64
CA ALA A 157 -2.78 19.70 -0.77
C ALA A 157 -3.86 19.17 -1.71
N LEU A 158 -4.55 18.06 -1.36
CA LEU A 158 -5.65 17.53 -2.13
C LEU A 158 -6.77 18.57 -2.32
N HIS A 159 -7.03 19.38 -1.30
CA HIS A 159 -8.04 20.44 -1.31
C HIS A 159 -7.53 21.80 -1.82
N GLY A 160 -6.27 21.87 -2.25
CA GLY A 160 -5.68 23.09 -2.77
C GLY A 160 -5.42 24.17 -1.69
N ASP A 161 -5.32 23.79 -0.42
CA ASP A 161 -5.01 24.69 0.69
C ASP A 161 -3.50 24.91 0.81
N PHE A 162 -2.96 25.70 -0.11
CA PHE A 162 -1.53 26.05 -0.18
C PHE A 162 -1.18 27.40 0.47
N ALA A 163 -2.14 28.10 1.08
CA ALA A 163 -1.91 29.47 1.57
C ALA A 163 -0.72 29.57 2.53
N ALA A 164 -0.58 28.64 3.47
CA ALA A 164 0.54 28.62 4.41
C ALA A 164 1.87 28.29 3.72
N LEU A 165 1.87 27.41 2.72
CA LEU A 165 3.06 27.07 1.92
C LEU A 165 3.51 28.27 1.10
N CYS A 166 2.60 28.95 0.41
CA CYS A 166 2.90 30.16 -0.34
C CYS A 166 3.53 31.25 0.55
N ALA A 167 2.96 31.49 1.75
CA ALA A 167 3.49 32.48 2.69
C ALA A 167 4.88 32.10 3.24
N ALA A 168 5.16 30.80 3.41
CA ALA A 168 6.44 30.32 3.91
C ALA A 168 7.56 30.35 2.86
N LEU A 169 7.22 30.37 1.57
CA LEU A 169 8.15 30.38 0.42
C LEU A 169 8.21 31.75 -0.30
N SER A 170 7.62 32.80 0.27
CA SER A 170 7.58 34.16 -0.30
C SER A 170 8.69 35.07 0.18
#